data_c40b29c3eb29035be215e84c46939510
#
_entry.id   c40b29c3eb29035be215e84c46939510
#
_cell.length_a   1.000
_cell.length_b   1.000
_cell.length_c   1.000
_cell.angle_alpha   90.00
_cell.angle_beta   90.00
_cell.angle_gamma   90.00
#
_symmetry.space_group_name_H-M   'P 1'
#
loop_
_entity.id
_entity.type
_entity.pdbx_description
1 polymer ?
#
loop_
_entity_poly.entity_id
_entity_poly.type
_entity_poly.pdbx_seq_one_letter_code
_entity_poly.pdbx_strand_id
1 'polypeptide(L)'
;MGDYSILSMLQRRMCEAVARRQAFPDDPAALANRLAETRGNLMKCLGTMPDRVSPETRVEAVVELAGTGVIQERILYRTEADVWVPAHIYRPIDAPAEQLPGVLIIQGWDLDKYSMPEFKIALAQSGFVVLFPDNRFSGERRHAGDGQTEQNNLFAVSQLFGLTFMGMNTWDNMRALDILQARGDVDADRLGVVGLCWGGMQTWTLAALDERIKVACPVCGTSTYEALVGQFIAWNAHSCYGTYIRGWADYGDVQDIVACIAPRPLLLQNNVNDTWFPIEGFYRVVQEVGRVYEILGAGDKFDHAVRQTYHDITPEFGERVIDWLGRHMIDGWTESSPTCPTE
;
A
#
# COMPACT_ATOMS: atom_id res chain seq x y z
N MET A 1 -21.08 31.96 -4.38
CA MET A 1 -21.87 30.76 -4.77
C MET A 1 -22.94 30.58 -3.73
N GLY A 2 -24.17 30.34 -4.11
CA GLY A 2 -25.29 30.24 -3.15
C GLY A 2 -25.20 28.97 -2.32
N ASP A 3 -25.99 28.90 -1.23
CA ASP A 3 -26.03 27.83 -0.22
C ASP A 3 -26.39 26.42 -0.74
N TYR A 4 -26.51 26.26 -2.07
CA TYR A 4 -26.88 24.99 -2.71
C TYR A 4 -25.69 24.15 -3.19
N SER A 5 -24.44 24.58 -2.94
CA SER A 5 -23.26 23.89 -3.42
C SER A 5 -22.90 22.70 -2.52
N ILE A 6 -22.89 21.50 -3.10
CA ILE A 6 -22.36 20.30 -2.40
C ILE A 6 -20.90 20.50 -1.97
N LEU A 7 -20.13 21.29 -2.74
CA LEU A 7 -18.72 21.57 -2.41
C LEU A 7 -18.59 22.36 -1.11
N SER A 8 -19.46 23.36 -0.88
CA SER A 8 -19.48 24.12 0.38
C SER A 8 -19.83 23.23 1.59
N MET A 9 -20.75 22.28 1.39
CA MET A 9 -21.09 21.30 2.42
C MET A 9 -19.91 20.37 2.72
N LEU A 10 -19.22 19.86 1.70
CA LEU A 10 -18.05 18.99 1.87
C LEU A 10 -16.91 19.73 2.56
N GLN A 11 -16.63 20.97 2.16
CA GLN A 11 -15.62 21.81 2.81
C GLN A 11 -15.92 22.03 4.28
N ARG A 12 -17.14 22.40 4.65
CA ARG A 12 -17.54 22.56 6.05
C ARG A 12 -17.36 21.28 6.82
N ARG A 13 -17.80 20.13 6.32
CA ARG A 13 -17.64 18.84 6.98
C ARG A 13 -16.17 18.46 7.18
N MET A 14 -15.32 18.78 6.20
CA MET A 14 -13.87 18.54 6.34
C MET A 14 -13.27 19.43 7.45
N CYS A 15 -13.61 20.72 7.48
CA CYS A 15 -13.17 21.62 8.56
C CYS A 15 -13.63 21.13 9.94
N GLU A 16 -14.88 20.65 10.05
CA GLU A 16 -15.41 20.07 11.28
C GLU A 16 -14.66 18.79 11.69
N ALA A 17 -14.30 17.93 10.74
CA ALA A 17 -13.53 16.71 10.99
C ALA A 17 -12.12 17.05 11.50
N VAL A 18 -11.43 17.98 10.84
CA VAL A 18 -10.10 18.45 11.27
C VAL A 18 -10.16 19.05 12.68
N ALA A 19 -11.18 19.86 12.97
CA ALA A 19 -11.33 20.49 14.29
C ALA A 19 -11.62 19.47 15.42
N ARG A 20 -12.25 18.34 15.11
CA ARG A 20 -12.51 17.26 16.08
C ARG A 20 -11.30 16.35 16.31
N ARG A 21 -10.38 16.30 15.35
CA ARG A 21 -9.23 15.41 15.42
C ARG A 21 -8.34 15.79 16.62
N GLN A 22 -8.01 14.83 17.44
CA GLN A 22 -7.10 15.00 18.56
C GLN A 22 -5.66 14.66 18.16
N ALA A 23 -4.71 15.42 18.66
CA ALA A 23 -3.29 15.10 18.54
C ALA A 23 -2.97 13.76 19.21
N PHE A 24 -1.89 13.12 18.78
CA PHE A 24 -1.38 11.92 19.44
C PHE A 24 -0.94 12.25 20.87
N PRO A 25 -1.27 11.41 21.86
CA PRO A 25 -0.81 11.60 23.23
C PRO A 25 0.70 11.35 23.34
N ASP A 26 1.36 12.08 24.27
CA ASP A 26 2.80 11.90 24.53
C ASP A 26 3.08 10.68 25.41
N ASP A 27 2.10 10.21 26.16
CA ASP A 27 2.24 9.00 26.98
C ASP A 27 2.20 7.73 26.10
N PRO A 28 3.22 6.86 26.13
CA PRO A 28 3.26 5.67 25.30
C PRO A 28 2.08 4.70 25.50
N ALA A 29 1.56 4.58 26.73
CA ALA A 29 0.44 3.69 27.01
C ALA A 29 -0.88 4.24 26.44
N ALA A 30 -1.11 5.54 26.59
CA ALA A 30 -2.25 6.22 25.98
C ALA A 30 -2.16 6.18 24.45
N LEU A 31 -0.96 6.34 23.89
CA LEU A 31 -0.71 6.21 22.46
C LEU A 31 -1.03 4.80 21.95
N ALA A 32 -0.57 3.76 22.63
CA ALA A 32 -0.88 2.37 22.26
C ALA A 32 -2.38 2.10 22.22
N ASN A 33 -3.13 2.61 23.20
CA ASN A 33 -4.59 2.51 23.23
C ASN A 33 -5.23 3.27 22.05
N ARG A 34 -4.76 4.48 21.76
CA ARG A 34 -5.21 5.27 20.60
C ARG A 34 -4.99 4.54 19.29
N LEU A 35 -3.81 3.94 19.08
CA LEU A 35 -3.48 3.18 17.86
C LEU A 35 -4.36 1.91 17.75
N ALA A 36 -4.62 1.21 18.84
CA ALA A 36 -5.51 0.05 18.86
C ALA A 36 -6.97 0.43 18.51
N GLU A 37 -7.48 1.53 19.05
CA GLU A 37 -8.79 2.08 18.71
C GLU A 37 -8.86 2.46 17.23
N THR A 38 -7.82 3.11 16.71
CA THR A 38 -7.68 3.50 15.30
C THR A 38 -7.78 2.30 14.38
N ARG A 39 -7.05 1.20 14.65
CA ARG A 39 -7.14 -0.06 13.87
C ARG A 39 -8.56 -0.63 13.90
N GLY A 40 -9.23 -0.63 15.05
CA GLY A 40 -10.60 -1.11 15.19
C GLY A 40 -11.60 -0.29 14.36
N ASN A 41 -11.43 1.03 14.34
CA ASN A 41 -12.27 1.93 13.56
C ASN A 41 -11.98 1.81 12.05
N LEU A 42 -10.70 1.65 11.68
CA LEU A 42 -10.31 1.42 10.29
C LEU A 42 -10.97 0.14 9.74
N MET A 43 -10.92 -0.96 10.49
CA MET A 43 -11.60 -2.21 10.08
C MET A 43 -13.10 -2.01 9.83
N LYS A 44 -13.81 -1.23 10.68
CA LYS A 44 -15.23 -0.91 10.46
C LYS A 44 -15.44 -0.12 9.16
N CYS A 45 -14.56 0.84 8.87
CA CYS A 45 -14.64 1.68 7.68
C CYS A 45 -14.33 0.92 6.37
N LEU A 46 -13.58 -0.18 6.44
CA LEU A 46 -13.28 -1.02 5.27
C LEU A 46 -14.49 -1.87 4.81
N GLY A 47 -15.53 -1.97 5.65
CA GLY A 47 -16.76 -2.71 5.32
C GLY A 47 -16.67 -4.19 5.66
N THR A 48 -17.56 -4.97 5.06
CA THR A 48 -17.65 -6.41 5.32
C THR A 48 -16.44 -7.14 4.74
N MET A 49 -15.75 -7.91 5.59
CA MET A 49 -14.69 -8.81 5.17
C MET A 49 -15.25 -10.21 4.92
N PRO A 50 -14.81 -10.89 3.83
CA PRO A 50 -15.21 -12.26 3.58
C PRO A 50 -14.69 -13.26 4.61
N ASP A 51 -15.26 -14.48 4.62
CA ASP A 51 -14.71 -15.57 5.40
C ASP A 51 -13.37 -16.05 4.85
N ARG A 52 -12.44 -16.38 5.74
CA ARG A 52 -11.14 -16.92 5.34
C ARG A 52 -11.32 -18.32 4.75
N VAL A 53 -10.71 -18.54 3.57
CA VAL A 53 -10.55 -19.86 2.95
C VAL A 53 -9.09 -20.33 3.14
N SER A 54 -8.83 -21.62 3.03
CA SER A 54 -7.45 -22.14 3.07
C SER A 54 -6.62 -21.51 1.93
N PRO A 55 -5.34 -21.16 2.17
CA PRO A 55 -4.45 -20.72 1.11
C PRO A 55 -4.37 -21.78 0.02
N GLU A 56 -4.67 -21.39 -1.20
CA GLU A 56 -4.60 -22.26 -2.37
C GLU A 56 -4.00 -21.50 -3.53
N THR A 57 -3.04 -22.13 -4.21
CA THR A 57 -2.33 -21.55 -5.35
C THR A 57 -2.36 -22.54 -6.52
N ARG A 58 -2.61 -22.05 -7.72
CA ARG A 58 -2.44 -22.78 -8.99
C ARG A 58 -1.32 -22.12 -9.76
N VAL A 59 -0.28 -22.89 -10.08
CA VAL A 59 0.83 -22.42 -10.93
C VAL A 59 0.42 -22.69 -12.38
N GLU A 60 0.34 -21.64 -13.18
CA GLU A 60 -0.03 -21.71 -14.59
C GLU A 60 1.19 -21.78 -15.52
N ALA A 61 2.27 -21.11 -15.16
CA ALA A 61 3.52 -21.12 -15.91
C ALA A 61 4.71 -20.78 -14.98
N VAL A 62 5.88 -21.30 -15.35
CA VAL A 62 7.17 -20.96 -14.75
C VAL A 62 8.14 -20.64 -15.87
N VAL A 63 8.73 -19.47 -15.86
CA VAL A 63 9.61 -18.97 -16.90
C VAL A 63 10.89 -18.42 -16.29
N GLU A 64 12.03 -18.83 -16.80
CA GLU A 64 13.31 -18.18 -16.53
C GLU A 64 13.40 -16.89 -17.37
N LEU A 65 13.60 -15.75 -16.74
CA LEU A 65 13.77 -14.48 -17.42
C LEU A 65 15.22 -14.38 -17.94
N ALA A 66 15.38 -14.53 -19.23
CA ALA A 66 16.70 -14.67 -19.88
C ALA A 66 17.66 -13.54 -19.46
N GLY A 67 18.85 -13.92 -18.99
CA GLY A 67 19.92 -13.00 -18.63
C GLY A 67 19.74 -12.26 -17.31
N THR A 68 18.66 -12.51 -16.56
CA THR A 68 18.39 -11.79 -15.29
C THR A 68 18.74 -12.61 -14.05
N GLY A 69 18.86 -13.91 -14.13
CA GLY A 69 18.99 -14.79 -12.95
C GLY A 69 17.70 -14.89 -12.11
N VAL A 70 16.55 -14.58 -12.70
CA VAL A 70 15.24 -14.56 -12.02
C VAL A 70 14.25 -15.51 -12.68
N ILE A 71 13.52 -16.24 -11.86
CA ILE A 71 12.34 -17.03 -12.26
C ILE A 71 11.10 -16.20 -12.03
N GLN A 72 10.21 -16.18 -13.02
CA GLN A 72 8.85 -15.69 -12.92
C GLN A 72 7.87 -16.87 -12.89
N GLU A 73 7.03 -16.92 -11.86
CA GLU A 73 5.90 -17.84 -11.78
C GLU A 73 4.62 -17.06 -12.06
N ARG A 74 3.79 -17.49 -12.99
CA ARG A 74 2.42 -17.03 -13.15
C ARG A 74 1.53 -17.92 -12.31
N ILE A 75 0.76 -17.30 -11.41
CA ILE A 75 -0.11 -18.03 -10.48
C ILE A 75 -1.52 -17.46 -10.44
N LEU A 76 -2.45 -18.28 -9.99
CA LEU A 76 -3.73 -17.86 -9.44
C LEU A 76 -3.74 -18.22 -7.95
N TYR A 77 -4.14 -17.29 -7.07
CA TYR A 77 -4.37 -17.62 -5.66
C TYR A 77 -5.80 -17.31 -5.25
N ARG A 78 -6.33 -18.11 -4.30
CA ARG A 78 -7.71 -18.02 -3.87
C ARG A 78 -7.88 -17.06 -2.69
N THR A 79 -8.82 -16.11 -2.82
CA THR A 79 -9.13 -15.13 -1.76
C THR A 79 -10.47 -15.39 -1.10
N GLU A 80 -11.43 -15.94 -1.83
CA GLU A 80 -12.77 -16.35 -1.39
C GLU A 80 -13.12 -17.71 -2.01
N ALA A 81 -14.24 -18.30 -1.66
CA ALA A 81 -14.60 -19.65 -2.14
C ALA A 81 -14.55 -19.79 -3.68
N ASP A 82 -14.92 -18.74 -4.39
CA ASP A 82 -15.03 -18.68 -5.85
C ASP A 82 -14.24 -17.52 -6.49
N VAL A 83 -13.42 -16.80 -5.70
CA VAL A 83 -12.61 -15.67 -6.20
C VAL A 83 -11.13 -16.01 -6.24
N TRP A 84 -10.58 -15.93 -7.44
CA TRP A 84 -9.16 -16.16 -7.72
C TRP A 84 -8.50 -14.87 -8.20
N VAL A 85 -7.27 -14.65 -7.78
CA VAL A 85 -6.45 -13.47 -8.12
C VAL A 85 -5.26 -13.90 -8.96
N PRO A 86 -5.16 -13.41 -10.21
CA PRO A 86 -3.95 -13.58 -11.02
C PRO A 86 -2.79 -12.79 -10.41
N ALA A 87 -1.61 -13.41 -10.36
CA ALA A 87 -0.41 -12.79 -9.84
C ALA A 87 0.85 -13.32 -10.49
N HIS A 88 1.93 -12.57 -10.40
CA HIS A 88 3.28 -13.04 -10.68
C HIS A 88 4.09 -13.14 -9.40
N ILE A 89 4.91 -14.21 -9.31
CA ILE A 89 5.97 -14.32 -8.31
C ILE A 89 7.30 -14.24 -9.02
N TYR A 90 8.22 -13.44 -8.48
CA TYR A 90 9.60 -13.34 -8.94
C TYR A 90 10.52 -13.82 -7.83
N ARG A 91 11.49 -14.66 -8.16
CA ARG A 91 12.48 -15.17 -7.22
C ARG A 91 13.83 -15.43 -7.88
N PRO A 92 14.95 -15.41 -7.14
CA PRO A 92 16.25 -15.80 -7.69
C PRO A 92 16.22 -17.24 -8.21
N ILE A 93 16.97 -17.52 -9.29
CA ILE A 93 17.20 -18.90 -9.79
C ILE A 93 18.03 -19.68 -8.76
N ASP A 94 19.14 -19.09 -8.35
CA ASP A 94 20.08 -19.67 -7.39
C ASP A 94 19.73 -19.21 -5.98
N ALA A 95 18.49 -19.51 -5.53
CA ALA A 95 18.10 -19.22 -4.16
C ALA A 95 18.96 -20.04 -3.19
N PRO A 96 19.45 -19.43 -2.09
CA PRO A 96 20.12 -20.19 -1.03
C PRO A 96 19.18 -21.26 -0.46
N ALA A 97 19.74 -22.26 0.22
CA ALA A 97 18.94 -23.28 0.91
C ALA A 97 18.08 -22.69 2.05
N GLU A 98 18.39 -21.48 2.47
CA GLU A 98 17.67 -20.71 3.48
C GLU A 98 16.46 -19.99 2.87
N GLN A 99 15.40 -19.82 3.66
CA GLN A 99 14.22 -19.09 3.26
C GLN A 99 14.53 -17.59 3.07
N LEU A 100 14.01 -17.01 2.00
CA LEU A 100 14.19 -15.61 1.66
C LEU A 100 13.06 -14.72 2.23
N PRO A 101 13.31 -13.43 2.49
CA PRO A 101 12.25 -12.52 2.84
C PRO A 101 11.26 -12.36 1.68
N GLY A 102 9.97 -12.25 2.02
CA GLY A 102 8.88 -12.07 1.07
C GLY A 102 8.45 -10.60 0.94
N VAL A 103 8.21 -10.13 -0.29
CA VAL A 103 7.74 -8.77 -0.54
C VAL A 103 6.45 -8.82 -1.38
N LEU A 104 5.37 -8.24 -0.84
CA LEU A 104 4.17 -7.97 -1.61
C LEU A 104 4.29 -6.59 -2.26
N ILE A 105 4.19 -6.53 -3.59
CA ILE A 105 4.05 -5.25 -4.30
C ILE A 105 2.57 -5.02 -4.61
N ILE A 106 2.08 -3.82 -4.32
CA ILE A 106 0.71 -3.42 -4.61
C ILE A 106 0.73 -2.33 -5.69
N GLN A 107 0.08 -2.61 -6.80
CA GLN A 107 0.08 -1.73 -7.98
C GLN A 107 -0.73 -0.44 -7.77
N GLY A 108 -0.39 0.59 -8.54
CA GLY A 108 -1.15 1.81 -8.67
C GLY A 108 -2.46 1.61 -9.45
N TRP A 109 -3.22 2.69 -9.57
CA TRP A 109 -4.41 2.73 -10.40
C TRP A 109 -4.03 2.52 -11.88
N ASP A 110 -4.81 1.75 -12.62
CA ASP A 110 -4.57 1.42 -14.04
C ASP A 110 -3.30 0.63 -14.37
N LEU A 111 -2.51 0.22 -13.37
CA LEU A 111 -1.41 -0.72 -13.55
C LEU A 111 -1.92 -2.18 -13.43
N ASP A 112 -1.04 -3.13 -13.77
CA ASP A 112 -1.29 -4.56 -13.66
C ASP A 112 -0.01 -5.32 -13.26
N LYS A 113 -0.10 -6.63 -13.09
CA LYS A 113 1.05 -7.47 -12.72
C LYS A 113 2.20 -7.49 -13.76
N TYR A 114 1.99 -6.96 -14.97
CA TYR A 114 3.05 -6.81 -15.97
C TYR A 114 3.83 -5.50 -15.81
N SER A 115 3.26 -4.52 -15.12
CA SER A 115 3.89 -3.21 -14.90
C SER A 115 5.15 -3.30 -14.04
N MET A 116 6.07 -2.33 -14.17
CA MET A 116 7.32 -2.19 -13.40
C MET A 116 8.24 -3.43 -13.44
N PRO A 117 8.54 -4.01 -14.62
CA PRO A 117 9.31 -5.25 -14.69
C PRO A 117 10.71 -5.11 -14.08
N GLU A 118 11.41 -3.99 -14.33
CA GLU A 118 12.77 -3.73 -13.84
C GLU A 118 12.83 -3.74 -12.31
N PHE A 119 11.89 -3.09 -11.64
CA PHE A 119 11.83 -3.01 -10.19
C PHE A 119 11.60 -4.39 -9.54
N LYS A 120 10.71 -5.20 -10.11
CA LYS A 120 10.42 -6.56 -9.62
C LYS A 120 11.63 -7.48 -9.77
N ILE A 121 12.31 -7.39 -10.93
CA ILE A 121 13.52 -8.15 -11.20
C ILE A 121 14.64 -7.71 -10.24
N ALA A 122 14.84 -6.40 -10.05
CA ALA A 122 15.86 -5.89 -9.13
C ALA A 122 15.62 -6.35 -7.69
N LEU A 123 14.38 -6.35 -7.21
CA LEU A 123 14.03 -6.91 -5.90
C LEU A 123 14.37 -8.41 -5.80
N ALA A 124 14.00 -9.20 -6.82
CA ALA A 124 14.33 -10.63 -6.82
C ALA A 124 15.84 -10.86 -6.85
N GLN A 125 16.59 -10.12 -7.68
CA GLN A 125 18.07 -10.16 -7.71
C GLN A 125 18.71 -9.77 -6.38
N SER A 126 18.03 -8.92 -5.60
CA SER A 126 18.46 -8.51 -4.26
C SER A 126 18.13 -9.53 -3.16
N GLY A 127 17.62 -10.71 -3.52
CA GLY A 127 17.37 -11.80 -2.58
C GLY A 127 15.98 -11.81 -1.96
N PHE A 128 14.98 -11.23 -2.62
CA PHE A 128 13.58 -11.29 -2.17
C PHE A 128 12.74 -12.23 -3.03
N VAL A 129 11.74 -12.87 -2.42
CA VAL A 129 10.62 -13.49 -3.14
C VAL A 129 9.52 -12.43 -3.25
N VAL A 130 9.18 -12.04 -4.47
CA VAL A 130 8.28 -10.92 -4.76
C VAL A 130 6.95 -11.43 -5.29
N LEU A 131 5.85 -11.10 -4.65
CA LEU A 131 4.49 -11.37 -5.13
C LEU A 131 3.85 -10.08 -5.63
N PHE A 132 3.34 -10.09 -6.87
CA PHE A 132 2.69 -8.95 -7.50
C PHE A 132 1.34 -9.35 -8.10
N PRO A 133 0.20 -9.13 -7.40
CA PRO A 133 -1.13 -9.49 -7.86
C PRO A 133 -1.77 -8.41 -8.75
N ASP A 134 -2.77 -8.79 -9.54
CA ASP A 134 -3.73 -7.86 -10.10
C ASP A 134 -4.74 -7.41 -9.04
N ASN A 135 -4.85 -6.12 -8.82
CA ASN A 135 -5.92 -5.55 -7.98
C ASN A 135 -7.30 -5.83 -8.59
N ARG A 136 -8.36 -5.74 -7.78
CA ARG A 136 -9.73 -5.79 -8.31
C ARG A 136 -9.90 -4.69 -9.35
N PHE A 137 -10.52 -5.05 -10.50
CA PHE A 137 -10.74 -4.19 -11.67
C PHE A 137 -9.49 -3.76 -12.44
N SER A 138 -8.37 -4.47 -12.25
CA SER A 138 -7.12 -4.25 -13.00
C SER A 138 -6.67 -5.53 -13.72
N GLY A 139 -5.82 -5.38 -14.72
CA GLY A 139 -5.21 -6.49 -15.44
C GLY A 139 -6.21 -7.52 -15.93
N GLU A 140 -5.99 -8.78 -15.62
CA GLU A 140 -6.89 -9.90 -16.00
C GLU A 140 -8.21 -9.93 -15.20
N ARG A 141 -8.37 -9.05 -14.21
CA ARG A 141 -9.62 -8.89 -13.42
C ARG A 141 -10.54 -7.79 -13.96
N ARG A 142 -10.19 -7.21 -15.11
CA ARG A 142 -11.09 -6.31 -15.86
C ARG A 142 -12.12 -7.15 -16.62
N HIS A 143 -13.36 -6.65 -16.66
CA HIS A 143 -14.39 -7.17 -17.55
C HIS A 143 -14.41 -6.37 -18.86
N ALA A 144 -15.34 -6.62 -19.75
CA ALA A 144 -15.44 -5.88 -21.00
C ALA A 144 -16.06 -4.49 -20.82
N GLY A 145 -15.43 -3.46 -21.39
CA GLY A 145 -15.95 -2.08 -21.35
C GLY A 145 -14.87 -1.02 -21.21
N ASP A 146 -15.26 0.26 -21.09
CA ASP A 146 -14.37 1.30 -20.64
C ASP A 146 -14.13 1.10 -19.13
N GLY A 147 -12.88 0.92 -18.75
CA GLY A 147 -12.51 0.54 -17.37
C GLY A 147 -13.08 1.46 -16.28
N GLN A 148 -13.31 2.74 -16.56
CA GLN A 148 -13.82 3.71 -15.58
C GLN A 148 -15.33 3.52 -15.32
N THR A 149 -16.14 3.36 -16.35
CA THR A 149 -17.60 3.14 -16.18
C THR A 149 -17.85 1.82 -15.48
N GLU A 150 -17.11 0.78 -15.83
CA GLU A 150 -17.20 -0.51 -15.17
C GLU A 150 -16.86 -0.43 -13.68
N GLN A 151 -15.74 0.19 -13.34
CA GLN A 151 -15.32 0.39 -11.95
C GLN A 151 -16.40 1.15 -11.15
N ASN A 152 -16.97 2.21 -11.73
CA ASN A 152 -18.04 3.00 -11.11
C ASN A 152 -19.28 2.15 -10.81
N ASN A 153 -19.70 1.35 -11.77
CA ASN A 153 -20.88 0.49 -11.63
C ASN A 153 -20.66 -0.61 -10.59
N LEU A 154 -19.52 -1.28 -10.63
CA LEU A 154 -19.18 -2.34 -9.68
C LEU A 154 -19.02 -1.78 -8.27
N PHE A 155 -18.40 -0.61 -8.12
CA PHE A 155 -18.34 0.07 -6.84
C PHE A 155 -19.72 0.40 -6.29
N ALA A 156 -20.61 0.96 -7.12
CA ALA A 156 -21.95 1.30 -6.70
C ALA A 156 -22.76 0.06 -6.26
N VAL A 157 -22.65 -1.05 -6.99
CA VAL A 157 -23.30 -2.33 -6.65
C VAL A 157 -22.69 -2.91 -5.37
N SER A 158 -21.38 -2.85 -5.18
CA SER A 158 -20.69 -3.40 -4.01
C SER A 158 -21.21 -2.80 -2.70
N GLN A 159 -21.59 -1.52 -2.71
CA GLN A 159 -22.14 -0.86 -1.53
C GLN A 159 -23.43 -1.48 -1.01
N LEU A 160 -24.23 -2.13 -1.89
CA LEU A 160 -25.45 -2.85 -1.48
C LEU A 160 -25.12 -3.98 -0.49
N PHE A 161 -23.92 -4.55 -0.59
CA PHE A 161 -23.44 -5.66 0.24
C PHE A 161 -22.55 -5.19 1.40
N GLY A 162 -22.45 -3.88 1.63
CA GLY A 162 -21.56 -3.31 2.67
C GLY A 162 -20.07 -3.41 2.33
N LEU A 163 -19.73 -3.70 1.07
CA LEU A 163 -18.36 -3.77 0.59
C LEU A 163 -17.83 -2.37 0.24
N THR A 164 -16.56 -2.14 0.50
CA THR A 164 -15.85 -0.94 0.05
C THR A 164 -14.72 -1.30 -0.89
N PHE A 165 -14.35 -0.39 -1.79
CA PHE A 165 -13.28 -0.64 -2.74
C PHE A 165 -11.94 -0.90 -2.04
N MET A 166 -11.59 -0.08 -1.03
CA MET A 166 -10.39 -0.27 -0.23
C MET A 166 -10.44 -1.59 0.54
N GLY A 167 -11.58 -1.92 1.17
CA GLY A 167 -11.73 -3.16 1.93
C GLY A 167 -11.57 -4.42 1.11
N MET A 168 -12.19 -4.47 -0.08
CA MET A 168 -12.06 -5.62 -0.99
C MET A 168 -10.61 -5.87 -1.43
N ASN A 169 -9.84 -4.80 -1.75
CA ASN A 169 -8.44 -4.94 -2.14
C ASN A 169 -7.54 -5.21 -0.92
N THR A 170 -7.84 -4.62 0.24
CA THR A 170 -7.13 -4.95 1.48
C THR A 170 -7.28 -6.44 1.82
N TRP A 171 -8.48 -7.00 1.63
CA TRP A 171 -8.70 -8.44 1.80
C TRP A 171 -7.86 -9.27 0.85
N ASP A 172 -7.88 -8.98 -0.45
CA ASP A 172 -7.07 -9.71 -1.43
C ASP A 172 -5.57 -9.65 -1.12
N ASN A 173 -5.08 -8.51 -0.62
CA ASN A 173 -3.70 -8.32 -0.19
C ASN A 173 -3.37 -9.09 1.12
N MET A 174 -4.29 -9.18 2.08
CA MET A 174 -4.13 -10.05 3.25
C MET A 174 -4.01 -11.52 2.82
N ARG A 175 -4.76 -11.93 1.82
CA ARG A 175 -4.68 -13.28 1.25
C ARG A 175 -3.37 -13.50 0.49
N ALA A 176 -2.85 -12.48 -0.21
CA ALA A 176 -1.51 -12.53 -0.81
C ALA A 176 -0.40 -12.78 0.23
N LEU A 177 -0.51 -12.16 1.41
CA LEU A 177 0.41 -12.46 2.53
C LEU A 177 0.28 -13.91 3.02
N ASP A 178 -0.94 -14.47 3.06
CA ASP A 178 -1.13 -15.87 3.41
C ASP A 178 -0.42 -16.80 2.40
N ILE A 179 -0.43 -16.44 1.11
CA ILE A 179 0.28 -17.20 0.07
C ILE A 179 1.80 -17.11 0.26
N LEU A 180 2.34 -15.90 0.52
CA LEU A 180 3.76 -15.74 0.82
C LEU A 180 4.18 -16.57 2.04
N GLN A 181 3.42 -16.52 3.12
CA GLN A 181 3.68 -17.32 4.33
C GLN A 181 3.65 -18.84 4.10
N ALA A 182 2.79 -19.30 3.20
CA ALA A 182 2.64 -20.74 2.92
C ALA A 182 3.75 -21.31 2.01
N ARG A 183 4.58 -20.45 1.41
CA ARG A 183 5.67 -20.88 0.52
C ARG A 183 6.86 -21.44 1.33
N GLY A 184 7.40 -22.54 0.85
CA GLY A 184 8.58 -23.16 1.49
C GLY A 184 9.89 -22.38 1.29
N ASP A 185 9.94 -21.47 0.28
CA ASP A 185 11.10 -20.64 -0.03
C ASP A 185 11.03 -19.23 0.62
N VAL A 186 9.96 -18.91 1.38
CA VAL A 186 9.76 -17.63 2.06
C VAL A 186 9.85 -17.77 3.56
N ASP A 187 10.59 -16.87 4.19
CA ASP A 187 10.59 -16.70 5.65
C ASP A 187 9.32 -15.94 6.08
N ALA A 188 8.42 -16.65 6.74
CA ALA A 188 7.14 -16.14 7.21
C ALA A 188 7.24 -14.96 8.19
N ASP A 189 8.37 -14.81 8.87
CA ASP A 189 8.64 -13.73 9.82
C ASP A 189 9.32 -12.51 9.18
N ARG A 190 9.66 -12.57 7.89
CA ARG A 190 10.28 -11.49 7.12
C ARG A 190 9.44 -11.10 5.90
N LEU A 191 8.26 -10.49 6.15
CA LEU A 191 7.36 -10.01 5.11
C LEU A 191 7.38 -8.49 5.02
N GLY A 192 7.58 -7.97 3.81
CA GLY A 192 7.52 -6.54 3.48
C GLY A 192 6.37 -6.22 2.52
N VAL A 193 5.98 -4.95 2.49
CA VAL A 193 4.99 -4.45 1.53
C VAL A 193 5.45 -3.14 0.91
N VAL A 194 5.30 -3.05 -0.41
CA VAL A 194 5.60 -1.86 -1.20
C VAL A 194 4.40 -1.55 -2.08
N GLY A 195 4.06 -0.29 -2.25
CA GLY A 195 2.99 0.05 -3.18
C GLY A 195 3.13 1.45 -3.73
N LEU A 196 2.69 1.58 -4.99
CA LEU A 196 2.76 2.81 -5.74
C LEU A 196 1.40 3.49 -5.85
N CYS A 197 1.33 4.80 -5.67
CA CYS A 197 0.13 5.58 -5.92
C CYS A 197 -1.04 5.07 -5.07
N TRP A 198 -2.11 4.62 -5.69
CA TRP A 198 -3.19 3.93 -4.99
C TRP A 198 -2.71 2.65 -4.26
N GLY A 199 -1.71 1.96 -4.80
CA GLY A 199 -1.03 0.88 -4.10
C GLY A 199 -0.29 1.35 -2.84
N GLY A 200 0.23 2.58 -2.85
CA GLY A 200 0.79 3.21 -1.65
C GLY A 200 -0.27 3.42 -0.55
N MET A 201 -1.49 3.82 -0.93
CA MET A 201 -2.62 3.90 0.00
C MET A 201 -3.00 2.53 0.58
N GLN A 202 -3.04 1.50 -0.26
CA GLN A 202 -3.28 0.13 0.19
C GLN A 202 -2.13 -0.38 1.09
N THR A 203 -0.89 0.02 0.80
CA THR A 203 0.29 -0.35 1.59
C THR A 203 0.17 0.11 3.04
N TRP A 204 -0.12 1.40 3.28
CA TRP A 204 -0.28 1.85 4.65
C TRP A 204 -1.58 1.35 5.30
N THR A 205 -2.67 1.15 4.54
CA THR A 205 -3.90 0.54 5.06
C THR A 205 -3.65 -0.89 5.52
N LEU A 206 -3.01 -1.70 4.68
CA LEU A 206 -2.70 -3.09 4.97
C LEU A 206 -1.72 -3.21 6.15
N ALA A 207 -0.63 -2.43 6.12
CA ALA A 207 0.38 -2.46 7.18
C ALA A 207 -0.14 -1.99 8.54
N ALA A 208 -1.10 -1.07 8.56
CA ALA A 208 -1.78 -0.66 9.80
C ALA A 208 -2.57 -1.80 10.45
N LEU A 209 -3.08 -2.76 9.67
CA LEU A 209 -3.99 -3.81 10.11
C LEU A 209 -3.34 -5.18 10.23
N ASP A 210 -2.28 -5.46 9.47
CA ASP A 210 -1.64 -6.77 9.41
C ASP A 210 -0.22 -6.73 9.99
N GLU A 211 -0.07 -7.27 11.19
CA GLU A 211 1.20 -7.25 11.95
C GLU A 211 2.26 -8.21 11.41
N ARG A 212 1.90 -9.07 10.45
CA ARG A 212 2.86 -9.92 9.73
C ARG A 212 3.82 -9.09 8.88
N ILE A 213 3.39 -7.91 8.44
CA ILE A 213 4.24 -6.98 7.70
C ILE A 213 5.26 -6.38 8.65
N LYS A 214 6.53 -6.62 8.37
CA LYS A 214 7.66 -6.10 9.15
C LYS A 214 8.18 -4.77 8.62
N VAL A 215 8.07 -4.53 7.32
CA VAL A 215 8.55 -3.30 6.66
C VAL A 215 7.50 -2.81 5.68
N ALA A 216 7.22 -1.52 5.66
CA ALA A 216 6.28 -0.90 4.72
C ALA A 216 6.90 0.28 3.96
N CYS A 217 6.69 0.32 2.64
CA CYS A 217 7.22 1.37 1.76
C CYS A 217 6.11 1.90 0.82
N PRO A 218 5.19 2.75 1.29
CA PRO A 218 4.26 3.45 0.40
C PRO A 218 4.97 4.53 -0.42
N VAL A 219 4.78 4.52 -1.74
CA VAL A 219 5.38 5.45 -2.70
C VAL A 219 4.27 6.22 -3.42
N CYS A 220 4.34 7.56 -3.44
CA CYS A 220 3.40 8.45 -4.13
C CYS A 220 1.91 8.14 -3.83
N GLY A 221 1.60 7.79 -2.58
CA GLY A 221 0.25 7.41 -2.17
C GLY A 221 -0.14 7.99 -0.81
N THR A 222 0.58 9.00 -0.32
CA THR A 222 0.38 9.53 1.03
C THR A 222 0.16 11.05 1.00
N SER A 223 -1.00 11.47 1.49
CA SER A 223 -1.34 12.87 1.80
C SER A 223 -2.51 12.87 2.78
N THR A 224 -2.76 13.97 3.49
CA THR A 224 -3.96 14.06 4.35
C THR A 224 -5.22 14.13 3.52
N TYR A 225 -6.34 13.62 4.04
CA TYR A 225 -7.65 13.81 3.41
C TYR A 225 -8.07 15.28 3.40
N GLU A 226 -7.64 16.07 4.38
CA GLU A 226 -7.84 17.52 4.36
C GLU A 226 -7.26 18.15 3.09
N ALA A 227 -6.00 17.84 2.75
CA ALA A 227 -5.34 18.35 1.57
C ALA A 227 -5.99 17.82 0.26
N LEU A 228 -6.30 16.53 0.21
CA LEU A 228 -6.96 15.90 -0.94
C LEU A 228 -8.34 16.50 -1.21
N VAL A 229 -9.17 16.69 -0.18
CA VAL A 229 -10.49 17.31 -0.30
C VAL A 229 -10.36 18.80 -0.66
N GLY A 230 -9.38 19.49 -0.08
CA GLY A 230 -9.07 20.89 -0.42
C GLY A 230 -8.72 21.05 -1.89
N GLN A 231 -7.85 20.20 -2.42
CA GLN A 231 -7.47 20.19 -3.83
C GLN A 231 -8.65 19.84 -4.74
N PHE A 232 -9.46 18.84 -4.38
CA PHE A 232 -10.68 18.49 -5.12
C PHE A 232 -11.64 19.68 -5.23
N ILE A 233 -11.87 20.39 -4.12
CA ILE A 233 -12.78 21.56 -4.08
C ILE A 233 -12.21 22.73 -4.89
N ALA A 234 -10.91 23.01 -4.77
CA ALA A 234 -10.27 24.16 -5.42
C ALA A 234 -10.10 24.01 -6.94
N TRP A 235 -9.75 22.81 -7.39
CA TRP A 235 -9.28 22.57 -8.75
C TRP A 235 -10.12 21.57 -9.54
N ASN A 236 -11.19 21.01 -8.92
CA ASN A 236 -11.91 19.85 -9.47
C ASN A 236 -10.95 18.71 -9.84
N ALA A 237 -9.92 18.53 -8.97
CA ALA A 237 -8.88 17.54 -9.18
C ALA A 237 -9.46 16.13 -9.26
N HIS A 238 -8.78 15.26 -9.99
CA HIS A 238 -9.20 13.88 -10.11
C HIS A 238 -9.28 13.22 -8.74
N SER A 239 -10.38 12.52 -8.52
CA SER A 239 -10.60 11.68 -7.36
C SER A 239 -11.15 10.34 -7.84
N CYS A 240 -10.59 9.24 -7.38
CA CYS A 240 -11.12 7.91 -7.67
C CYS A 240 -11.82 7.33 -6.43
N TYR A 241 -12.70 6.36 -6.64
CA TYR A 241 -13.45 5.71 -5.56
C TYR A 241 -12.56 5.00 -4.53
N GLY A 242 -11.35 4.62 -4.93
CA GLY A 242 -10.37 3.99 -4.05
C GLY A 242 -9.66 4.96 -3.11
N THR A 243 -9.71 6.26 -3.39
CA THR A 243 -8.94 7.27 -2.63
C THR A 243 -9.46 7.45 -1.21
N TYR A 244 -10.77 7.43 -1.01
CA TYR A 244 -11.37 7.75 0.27
C TYR A 244 -11.88 6.52 1.00
N ILE A 245 -11.44 6.34 2.24
CA ILE A 245 -11.98 5.33 3.14
C ILE A 245 -13.32 5.83 3.70
N ARG A 246 -14.38 5.09 3.41
CA ARG A 246 -15.75 5.46 3.76
C ARG A 246 -15.92 5.72 5.26
N GLY A 247 -16.40 6.92 5.62
CA GLY A 247 -16.68 7.29 7.01
C GLY A 247 -15.45 7.58 7.86
N TRP A 248 -14.24 7.52 7.30
CA TRP A 248 -13.02 7.70 8.07
C TRP A 248 -12.87 9.09 8.69
N ALA A 249 -13.42 10.14 8.07
CA ALA A 249 -13.37 11.51 8.60
C ALA A 249 -14.05 11.68 9.98
N ASP A 250 -14.83 10.70 10.44
CA ASP A 250 -15.39 10.71 11.78
C ASP A 250 -14.42 10.22 12.86
N TYR A 251 -13.31 9.57 12.46
CA TYR A 251 -12.35 8.94 13.37
C TYR A 251 -10.95 9.58 13.32
N GLY A 252 -10.55 10.19 12.19
CA GLY A 252 -9.23 10.76 11.99
C GLY A 252 -8.94 11.15 10.57
N ASP A 253 -7.65 11.27 10.26
CA ASP A 253 -7.13 11.52 8.92
C ASP A 253 -6.05 10.47 8.58
N VAL A 254 -5.38 10.56 7.45
CA VAL A 254 -4.40 9.57 6.94
C VAL A 254 -3.28 9.32 7.94
N GLN A 255 -2.75 10.36 8.61
CA GLN A 255 -1.68 10.21 9.59
C GLN A 255 -2.07 9.31 10.77
N ASP A 256 -3.35 9.26 11.15
CA ASP A 256 -3.83 8.37 12.22
C ASP A 256 -3.70 6.89 11.79
N ILE A 257 -3.97 6.58 10.52
CA ILE A 257 -3.81 5.22 9.99
C ILE A 257 -2.32 4.86 9.86
N VAL A 258 -1.53 5.75 9.26
CA VAL A 258 -0.10 5.54 9.02
C VAL A 258 0.66 5.34 10.33
N ALA A 259 0.28 6.07 11.38
CA ALA A 259 0.85 5.92 12.72
C ALA A 259 0.66 4.50 13.30
N CYS A 260 -0.38 3.77 12.89
CA CYS A 260 -0.59 2.39 13.33
C CYS A 260 0.48 1.41 12.85
N ILE A 261 1.37 1.80 11.93
CA ILE A 261 2.50 0.98 11.48
C ILE A 261 3.60 0.97 12.54
N ALA A 262 3.76 2.07 13.27
CA ALA A 262 4.77 2.18 14.32
C ALA A 262 4.64 1.06 15.38
N PRO A 263 5.77 0.54 15.90
CA PRO A 263 7.17 0.94 15.69
C PRO A 263 7.89 0.16 14.56
N ARG A 264 7.16 -0.44 13.62
CA ARG A 264 7.75 -1.20 12.50
C ARG A 264 8.38 -0.27 11.47
N PRO A 265 9.46 -0.68 10.77
CA PRO A 265 10.12 0.12 9.75
C PRO A 265 9.16 0.64 8.67
N LEU A 266 9.17 1.96 8.45
CA LEU A 266 8.32 2.66 7.51
C LEU A 266 9.14 3.67 6.70
N LEU A 267 9.10 3.57 5.37
CA LEU A 267 9.66 4.54 4.45
C LEU A 267 8.53 5.20 3.64
N LEU A 268 8.28 6.49 3.87
CA LEU A 268 7.33 7.27 3.08
C LEU A 268 8.04 7.98 1.93
N GLN A 269 7.52 7.88 0.70
CA GLN A 269 8.08 8.60 -0.44
C GLN A 269 6.98 9.34 -1.21
N ASN A 270 7.28 10.58 -1.65
CA ASN A 270 6.37 11.38 -2.46
C ASN A 270 7.13 12.39 -3.34
N ASN A 271 6.43 13.03 -4.27
CA ASN A 271 6.99 14.03 -5.18
C ASN A 271 6.40 15.41 -4.92
N VAL A 272 7.23 16.46 -5.07
CA VAL A 272 6.82 17.85 -4.80
C VAL A 272 5.70 18.31 -5.72
N ASN A 273 5.75 17.93 -6.99
CA ASN A 273 4.79 18.32 -8.00
C ASN A 273 3.70 17.25 -8.25
N ASP A 274 3.50 16.35 -7.28
CA ASP A 274 2.45 15.35 -7.35
C ASP A 274 1.07 16.00 -7.32
N THR A 275 0.34 15.88 -8.43
CA THR A 275 -1.01 16.45 -8.59
C THR A 275 -2.11 15.56 -8.04
N TRP A 276 -1.79 14.32 -7.64
CA TRP A 276 -2.72 13.38 -7.03
C TRP A 276 -2.66 13.38 -5.51
N PHE A 277 -1.45 13.57 -4.94
CA PHE A 277 -1.20 13.54 -3.51
C PHE A 277 -0.47 14.81 -3.07
N PRO A 278 -1.20 15.87 -2.71
CA PRO A 278 -0.63 17.17 -2.36
C PRO A 278 0.49 17.08 -1.33
N ILE A 279 1.61 17.71 -1.65
CA ILE A 279 2.84 17.58 -0.85
C ILE A 279 2.71 18.19 0.56
N GLU A 280 1.87 19.20 0.73
CA GLU A 280 1.61 19.80 2.05
C GLU A 280 0.95 18.80 3.01
N GLY A 281 0.01 17.97 2.50
CA GLY A 281 -0.59 16.89 3.27
C GLY A 281 0.41 15.78 3.60
N PHE A 282 1.33 15.47 2.67
CA PHE A 282 2.42 14.53 2.91
C PHE A 282 3.32 14.99 4.06
N TYR A 283 3.79 16.24 4.05
CA TYR A 283 4.64 16.76 5.13
C TYR A 283 3.95 16.75 6.49
N ARG A 284 2.63 16.98 6.53
CA ARG A 284 1.87 16.85 7.77
C ARG A 284 1.87 15.40 8.27
N VAL A 285 1.64 14.43 7.39
CA VAL A 285 1.74 13.00 7.75
C VAL A 285 3.13 12.66 8.28
N VAL A 286 4.19 13.08 7.59
CA VAL A 286 5.59 12.86 8.01
C VAL A 286 5.85 13.44 9.40
N GLN A 287 5.44 14.67 9.66
CA GLN A 287 5.65 15.33 10.95
C GLN A 287 4.94 14.60 12.10
N GLU A 288 3.68 14.26 11.92
CA GLU A 288 2.89 13.66 13.00
C GLU A 288 3.27 12.20 13.23
N VAL A 289 3.53 11.44 12.17
CA VAL A 289 3.98 10.04 12.27
C VAL A 289 5.39 9.97 12.84
N GLY A 290 6.30 10.85 12.40
CA GLY A 290 7.66 10.93 12.97
C GLY A 290 7.64 11.13 14.48
N ARG A 291 6.77 12.03 14.99
CA ARG A 291 6.58 12.20 16.44
C ARG A 291 6.11 10.91 17.14
N VAL A 292 5.22 10.14 16.50
CA VAL A 292 4.78 8.84 17.06
C VAL A 292 5.96 7.88 17.19
N TYR A 293 6.82 7.81 16.17
CA TYR A 293 8.03 6.97 16.23
C TYR A 293 9.01 7.44 17.31
N GLU A 294 9.16 8.76 17.51
CA GLU A 294 9.98 9.30 18.61
C GLU A 294 9.43 8.92 19.97
N ILE A 295 8.11 9.07 20.20
CA ILE A 295 7.44 8.69 21.48
C ILE A 295 7.66 7.20 21.78
N LEU A 296 7.68 6.35 20.75
CA LEU A 296 7.89 4.91 20.89
C LEU A 296 9.38 4.50 20.92
N GLY A 297 10.31 5.46 20.87
CA GLY A 297 11.75 5.17 20.87
C GLY A 297 12.25 4.44 19.62
N ALA A 298 11.56 4.62 18.48
CA ALA A 298 11.81 3.94 17.21
C ALA A 298 12.09 4.92 16.07
N GLY A 299 12.64 6.09 16.33
CA GLY A 299 12.89 7.13 15.34
C GLY A 299 13.78 6.67 14.18
N ASP A 300 14.70 5.74 14.44
CA ASP A 300 15.57 5.10 13.44
C ASP A 300 14.83 4.17 12.46
N LYS A 301 13.57 3.80 12.77
CA LYS A 301 12.70 2.96 11.94
C LYS A 301 11.72 3.77 11.09
N PHE A 302 11.81 5.08 11.08
CA PHE A 302 10.99 5.95 10.26
C PHE A 302 11.86 6.84 9.39
N ASP A 303 11.60 6.81 8.09
CA ASP A 303 12.28 7.69 7.14
C ASP A 303 11.33 8.14 6.03
N HIS A 304 11.70 9.21 5.34
CA HIS A 304 10.95 9.72 4.21
C HIS A 304 11.86 10.29 3.12
N ALA A 305 11.36 10.30 1.89
CA ALA A 305 12.04 10.92 0.76
C ALA A 305 11.06 11.72 -0.10
N VAL A 306 11.56 12.85 -0.63
CA VAL A 306 10.81 13.70 -1.55
C VAL A 306 11.67 14.00 -2.76
N ARG A 307 11.09 13.92 -3.97
CA ARG A 307 11.75 14.23 -5.24
C ARG A 307 11.09 15.42 -5.94
N GLN A 308 11.88 16.15 -6.73
CA GLN A 308 11.44 17.30 -7.50
C GLN A 308 10.86 16.86 -8.87
N THR A 309 9.85 15.97 -8.82
CA THR A 309 9.19 15.45 -10.00
C THR A 309 7.67 15.38 -9.82
N TYR A 310 6.96 14.88 -10.83
CA TYR A 310 5.50 14.70 -10.81
C TYR A 310 5.13 13.33 -10.22
N HIS A 311 3.89 12.90 -10.42
CA HIS A 311 3.39 11.61 -9.97
C HIS A 311 4.07 10.46 -10.73
N ASP A 312 5.25 10.06 -10.27
CA ASP A 312 6.08 9.05 -10.93
C ASP A 312 6.91 8.25 -9.91
N ILE A 313 7.25 7.00 -10.26
CA ILE A 313 8.30 6.23 -9.58
C ILE A 313 9.58 6.40 -10.37
N THR A 314 10.51 7.14 -9.81
CA THR A 314 11.85 7.23 -10.39
C THR A 314 12.69 6.00 -9.99
N PRO A 315 13.74 5.66 -10.76
CA PRO A 315 14.68 4.61 -10.39
C PRO A 315 15.23 4.77 -8.95
N GLU A 316 15.51 6.01 -8.54
CA GLU A 316 16.04 6.29 -7.19
C GLU A 316 15.04 5.98 -6.07
N PHE A 317 13.73 6.07 -6.34
CA PHE A 317 12.73 5.58 -5.39
C PHE A 317 12.79 4.06 -5.26
N GLY A 318 12.95 3.36 -6.38
CA GLY A 318 13.11 1.91 -6.39
C GLY A 318 14.34 1.45 -5.62
N GLU A 319 15.50 2.08 -5.88
CA GLU A 319 16.76 1.80 -5.19
C GLU A 319 16.63 2.02 -3.69
N ARG A 320 16.03 3.15 -3.27
CA ARG A 320 15.82 3.45 -1.85
C ARG A 320 14.87 2.46 -1.17
N VAL A 321 13.85 1.95 -1.88
CA VAL A 321 12.96 0.90 -1.38
C VAL A 321 13.74 -0.39 -1.18
N ILE A 322 14.54 -0.81 -2.15
CA ILE A 322 15.35 -2.03 -2.08
C ILE A 322 16.33 -1.95 -0.90
N ASP A 323 17.01 -0.81 -0.76
CA ASP A 323 17.94 -0.60 0.34
C ASP A 323 17.24 -0.62 1.71
N TRP A 324 16.09 0.07 1.85
CA TRP A 324 15.31 0.07 3.08
C TRP A 324 14.81 -1.31 3.48
N LEU A 325 14.27 -2.06 2.52
CA LEU A 325 13.86 -3.46 2.74
C LEU A 325 15.05 -4.33 3.14
N GLY A 326 16.18 -4.19 2.43
CA GLY A 326 17.41 -4.94 2.70
C GLY A 326 17.93 -4.72 4.12
N ARG A 327 18.07 -3.46 4.55
CA ARG A 327 18.52 -3.10 5.90
C ARG A 327 17.67 -3.69 7.02
N HIS A 328 16.38 -3.88 6.79
CA HIS A 328 15.44 -4.32 7.82
C HIS A 328 15.02 -5.79 7.70
N MET A 329 15.38 -6.47 6.61
CA MET A 329 14.92 -7.84 6.34
C MET A 329 16.04 -8.82 5.97
N ILE A 330 17.26 -8.34 5.69
CA ILE A 330 18.39 -9.20 5.30
C ILE A 330 19.57 -8.94 6.21
N ASP A 331 20.05 -9.97 6.90
CA ASP A 331 21.21 -9.85 7.77
C ASP A 331 22.48 -9.53 6.97
N GLY A 332 23.27 -8.57 7.47
CA GLY A 332 24.51 -8.15 6.82
C GLY A 332 24.33 -7.38 5.50
N TRP A 333 23.15 -6.82 5.27
CA TRP A 333 22.88 -5.97 4.10
C TRP A 333 23.91 -4.85 3.93
N THR A 334 24.42 -4.67 2.71
CA THR A 334 25.32 -3.57 2.34
C THR A 334 24.76 -2.84 1.12
N GLU A 335 24.93 -1.54 1.05
CA GLU A 335 24.39 -0.67 -0.03
C GLU A 335 24.94 -0.96 -1.45
N SER A 336 25.77 -1.98 -1.63
CA SER A 336 26.39 -2.33 -2.91
C SER A 336 25.54 -3.23 -3.80
N SER A 337 24.23 -3.17 -3.71
CA SER A 337 23.29 -3.97 -4.52
C SER A 337 23.05 -3.36 -5.90
N PRO A 338 22.68 -4.15 -6.93
CA PRO A 338 22.70 -3.73 -8.32
C PRO A 338 21.85 -2.48 -8.57
N THR A 339 22.46 -1.50 -9.19
CA THR A 339 21.77 -0.33 -9.72
C THR A 339 20.71 -0.77 -10.74
N CYS A 340 19.49 -0.26 -10.58
CA CYS A 340 18.46 -0.41 -11.62
C CYS A 340 19.01 0.13 -12.95
N PRO A 341 18.99 -0.62 -14.06
CA PRO A 341 19.49 -0.11 -15.33
C PRO A 341 18.74 1.16 -15.71
N THR A 342 19.48 2.24 -15.88
CA THR A 342 18.95 3.47 -16.45
C THR A 342 18.88 3.31 -17.97
N GLU A 343 17.69 3.16 -18.55
CA GLU A 343 17.34 3.60 -19.89
C GLU A 343 15.91 4.10 -19.94
#